data_6b48019fb5972b0285d2aa77fb9d661b
#
_entry.id   6b48019fb5972b0285d2aa77fb9d661b
#
_cell.length_a   1.000
_cell.length_b   1.000
_cell.length_c   1.000
_cell.angle_alpha   90.00
_cell.angle_beta   90.00
_cell.angle_gamma   90.00
#
_symmetry.space_group_name_H-M   'P 1'
#
loop_
_entity.id
_entity.type
_entity.pdbx_description
1 polymer ?
#
loop_
_entity_poly.entity_id
_entity_poly.type
_entity_poly.pdbx_seq_one_letter_code
_entity_poly.pdbx_strand_id
1 'polypeptide(L)'
;MAVSGTYSFNLDIDEVIQEASEMIGGESTLANEAASARRSINLMLKDWQNRGVLLWSTSTSSFTLTTSVTSYDLDSSTINALEVVISRSNTDVKLTRITPEEYMLIPAKTQTGKPNQYTIRRGRDNPTLSVWPIPENSTDTLKLEIVKELQDINKSATQNADAPKRFLPALTCGLAYYMSMKRPLVPDTKIAMLKTNYEEVLGRALQEDRETSSIYLIPRLTFYN
;
A
#
# COMPACT_ATOMS: atom_id res chain seq x y z
N MET A 1 -11.60 17.03 -36.13
CA MET A 1 -10.90 17.73 -35.03
C MET A 1 -9.73 16.87 -34.62
N ALA A 2 -8.53 17.42 -34.56
CA ALA A 2 -7.36 16.67 -34.07
C ALA A 2 -7.31 16.71 -32.54
N VAL A 3 -7.13 15.57 -31.91
CA VAL A 3 -6.82 15.47 -30.46
C VAL A 3 -5.32 15.70 -30.27
N SER A 4 -4.88 16.03 -29.03
CA SER A 4 -3.48 16.36 -28.72
C SER A 4 -2.50 15.20 -29.00
N GLY A 5 -2.98 13.96 -29.01
CA GLY A 5 -2.15 12.75 -29.19
C GLY A 5 -1.20 12.48 -28.02
N THR A 6 -1.33 13.19 -26.89
CA THR A 6 -0.49 13.02 -25.70
C THR A 6 -1.28 12.45 -24.53
N TYR A 7 -0.62 11.64 -23.70
CA TYR A 7 -1.15 11.04 -22.46
C TYR A 7 -0.27 11.42 -21.25
N SER A 8 0.43 12.55 -21.35
CA SER A 8 1.46 12.97 -20.39
C SER A 8 0.93 13.85 -19.26
N PHE A 9 -0.38 14.13 -19.22
CA PHE A 9 -0.95 14.96 -18.14
C PHE A 9 -0.62 14.36 -16.77
N ASN A 10 -0.03 15.17 -15.93
CA ASN A 10 0.28 14.89 -14.53
C ASN A 10 0.34 16.23 -13.79
N LEU A 11 0.18 16.21 -12.49
CA LEU A 11 0.34 17.38 -11.62
C LEU A 11 1.50 17.10 -10.68
N ASP A 12 2.43 18.03 -10.59
CA ASP A 12 3.42 18.01 -9.51
C ASP A 12 2.78 18.46 -8.18
N ILE A 13 3.50 18.30 -7.10
CA ILE A 13 2.97 18.60 -5.76
C ILE A 13 2.65 20.08 -5.59
N ASP A 14 3.40 20.98 -6.20
CA ASP A 14 3.16 22.42 -6.08
C ASP A 14 1.91 22.83 -6.90
N GLU A 15 1.69 22.21 -8.07
CA GLU A 15 0.45 22.35 -8.84
C GLU A 15 -0.76 21.81 -8.09
N VAL A 16 -0.63 20.66 -7.42
CA VAL A 16 -1.70 20.09 -6.56
C VAL A 16 -2.03 21.02 -5.40
N ILE A 17 -1.02 21.64 -4.77
CA ILE A 17 -1.20 22.61 -3.67
C ILE A 17 -1.88 23.89 -4.17
N GLN A 18 -1.50 24.37 -5.35
CA GLN A 18 -2.11 25.54 -5.97
C GLN A 18 -3.60 25.28 -6.25
N GLU A 19 -3.91 24.22 -6.95
CA GLU A 19 -5.28 23.84 -7.31
C GLU A 19 -6.16 23.65 -6.04
N ALA A 20 -5.63 22.97 -5.02
CA ALA A 20 -6.34 22.82 -3.75
C ALA A 20 -6.58 24.17 -3.04
N SER A 21 -5.64 25.11 -3.15
CA SER A 21 -5.79 26.45 -2.56
C SER A 21 -6.85 27.27 -3.30
N GLU A 22 -6.91 27.19 -4.62
CA GLU A 22 -7.94 27.82 -5.45
C GLU A 22 -9.34 27.28 -5.11
N MET A 23 -9.49 25.97 -4.88
CA MET A 23 -10.74 25.36 -4.43
C MET A 23 -11.24 25.92 -3.09
N ILE A 24 -10.33 26.26 -2.21
CA ILE A 24 -10.68 26.87 -0.91
C ILE A 24 -11.04 28.36 -1.06
N GLY A 25 -10.55 29.02 -2.12
CA GLY A 25 -10.73 30.45 -2.41
C GLY A 25 -9.62 31.33 -1.83
N GLY A 26 -8.40 30.81 -1.79
CA GLY A 26 -7.20 31.53 -1.40
C GLY A 26 -6.04 31.30 -2.37
N GLU A 27 -5.10 32.24 -2.43
CA GLU A 27 -3.84 32.05 -3.14
C GLU A 27 -2.83 31.38 -2.22
N SER A 28 -2.16 30.34 -2.72
CA SER A 28 -1.06 29.66 -2.01
C SER A 28 0.25 30.40 -2.25
N THR A 29 0.47 31.47 -1.50
CA THR A 29 1.65 32.32 -1.71
C THR A 29 2.74 32.17 -0.64
N LEU A 30 2.45 31.50 0.48
CA LEU A 30 3.37 31.43 1.62
C LEU A 30 4.08 30.08 1.71
N ALA A 31 5.40 30.10 1.84
CA ALA A 31 6.23 28.90 2.05
C ALA A 31 5.77 28.03 3.23
N ASN A 32 5.24 28.65 4.29
CA ASN A 32 4.68 27.96 5.45
C ASN A 32 3.40 27.18 5.13
N GLU A 33 2.58 27.69 4.21
CA GLU A 33 1.35 27.00 3.75
C GLU A 33 1.71 25.79 2.92
N ALA A 34 2.68 25.88 2.01
CA ALA A 34 3.19 24.75 1.23
C ALA A 34 3.74 23.63 2.14
N ALA A 35 4.51 23.98 3.18
CA ALA A 35 5.00 23.00 4.14
C ALA A 35 3.86 22.32 4.93
N SER A 36 2.81 23.07 5.28
CA SER A 36 1.62 22.54 5.94
C SER A 36 0.80 21.65 5.00
N ALA A 37 0.68 22.04 3.72
CA ALA A 37 -0.01 21.26 2.70
C ALA A 37 0.69 19.92 2.47
N ARG A 38 2.02 19.87 2.31
CA ARG A 38 2.80 18.64 2.16
C ARG A 38 2.61 17.68 3.34
N ARG A 39 2.58 18.18 4.58
CA ARG A 39 2.24 17.34 5.74
C ARG A 39 0.82 16.80 5.67
N SER A 40 -0.14 17.58 5.17
CA SER A 40 -1.51 17.13 4.97
C SER A 40 -1.60 16.03 3.92
N ILE A 41 -0.85 16.14 2.81
CA ILE A 41 -0.80 15.09 1.79
C ILE A 41 -0.24 13.79 2.39
N ASN A 42 0.87 13.85 3.12
CA ASN A 42 1.44 12.66 3.75
C ASN A 42 0.45 11.98 4.70
N LEU A 43 -0.26 12.75 5.53
CA LEU A 43 -1.30 12.20 6.41
C LEU A 43 -2.46 11.58 5.62
N MET A 44 -2.86 12.20 4.51
CA MET A 44 -3.91 11.69 3.64
C MET A 44 -3.49 10.40 2.92
N LEU A 45 -2.24 10.30 2.45
CA LEU A 45 -1.71 9.07 1.85
C LEU A 45 -1.71 7.91 2.87
N LYS A 46 -1.35 8.17 4.13
CA LYS A 46 -1.47 7.16 5.21
C LYS A 46 -2.92 6.78 5.50
N ASP A 47 -3.87 7.73 5.43
CA ASP A 47 -5.31 7.43 5.54
C ASP A 47 -5.79 6.52 4.38
N TRP A 48 -5.35 6.78 3.15
CA TRP A 48 -5.67 5.92 2.01
C TRP A 48 -5.19 4.48 2.21
N GLN A 49 -3.96 4.31 2.71
CA GLN A 49 -3.43 2.97 3.02
C GLN A 49 -4.24 2.23 4.10
N ASN A 50 -4.80 2.98 5.06
CA ASN A 50 -5.64 2.39 6.11
C ASN A 50 -7.04 1.99 5.59
N ARG A 51 -7.50 2.55 4.47
CA ARG A 51 -8.80 2.22 3.85
C ARG A 51 -8.79 0.90 3.09
N GLY A 52 -7.62 0.35 2.77
CA GLY A 52 -7.49 -0.95 2.09
C GLY A 52 -6.19 -1.13 1.33
N VAL A 53 -6.10 -2.25 0.62
CA VAL A 53 -4.96 -2.54 -0.25
C VAL A 53 -5.12 -1.75 -1.55
N LEU A 54 -4.13 -0.95 -1.86
CA LEU A 54 -4.04 -0.22 -3.11
C LEU A 54 -3.24 -1.06 -4.11
N LEU A 55 -3.79 -1.33 -5.30
CA LEU A 55 -3.16 -2.24 -6.26
C LEU A 55 -1.77 -1.79 -6.68
N TRP A 56 -1.55 -0.47 -6.83
CA TRP A 56 -0.23 0.05 -7.20
C TRP A 56 0.81 0.00 -6.07
N SER A 57 0.40 -0.22 -4.83
CA SER A 57 1.32 -0.39 -3.70
C SER A 57 1.82 -1.82 -3.55
N THR A 58 1.37 -2.74 -4.41
CA THR A 58 1.84 -4.12 -4.40
C THR A 58 3.11 -4.28 -5.23
N SER A 59 4.01 -5.13 -4.80
CA SER A 59 5.22 -5.48 -5.54
C SER A 59 5.70 -6.88 -5.19
N THR A 60 6.39 -7.51 -6.13
CA THR A 60 7.02 -8.81 -5.88
C THR A 60 8.41 -8.61 -5.30
N SER A 61 8.69 -9.30 -4.19
CA SER A 61 10.01 -9.40 -3.58
C SER A 61 10.45 -10.85 -3.54
N SER A 62 11.76 -11.10 -3.65
CA SER A 62 12.29 -12.46 -3.56
C SER A 62 13.61 -12.47 -2.83
N PHE A 63 13.86 -13.52 -2.05
CA PHE A 63 15.15 -13.78 -1.41
C PHE A 63 15.38 -15.28 -1.23
N THR A 64 16.64 -15.68 -1.15
CA THR A 64 17.02 -17.07 -0.95
C THR A 64 16.96 -17.40 0.53
N LEU A 65 16.42 -18.57 0.85
CA LEU A 65 16.39 -19.10 2.21
C LEU A 65 17.82 -19.47 2.66
N THR A 66 18.06 -19.35 3.95
CA THR A 66 19.31 -19.77 4.58
C THR A 66 19.03 -20.99 5.45
N THR A 67 19.87 -22.01 5.33
CA THR A 67 19.76 -23.24 6.13
C THR A 67 19.75 -22.90 7.62
N SER A 68 18.86 -23.53 8.37
CA SER A 68 18.69 -23.34 9.83
C SER A 68 18.18 -21.96 10.27
N VAL A 69 17.84 -21.06 9.36
CA VAL A 69 17.25 -19.76 9.66
C VAL A 69 15.73 -19.84 9.48
N THR A 70 14.98 -19.49 10.51
CA THR A 70 13.51 -19.54 10.53
C THR A 70 12.84 -18.19 10.32
N SER A 71 13.53 -17.10 10.62
CA SER A 71 12.97 -15.75 10.61
C SER A 71 13.80 -14.82 9.75
N TYR A 72 13.11 -14.03 8.93
CA TYR A 72 13.69 -13.11 7.97
C TYR A 72 13.03 -11.74 8.16
N ASP A 73 13.84 -10.71 8.35
CA ASP A 73 13.35 -9.34 8.40
C ASP A 73 13.05 -8.87 6.98
N LEU A 74 11.86 -8.34 6.78
CA LEU A 74 11.44 -7.72 5.54
C LEU A 74 11.82 -6.23 5.54
N ASP A 75 11.83 -5.63 4.36
CA ASP A 75 12.08 -4.20 4.22
C ASP A 75 11.09 -3.38 5.05
N SER A 76 11.57 -2.27 5.64
CA SER A 76 10.78 -1.37 6.49
C SER A 76 9.57 -0.77 5.77
N SER A 77 9.65 -0.64 4.45
CA SER A 77 8.52 -0.19 3.63
C SER A 77 7.42 -1.25 3.47
N THR A 78 7.65 -2.49 3.90
CA THR A 78 6.67 -3.58 3.75
C THR A 78 5.61 -3.50 4.85
N ILE A 79 4.34 -3.36 4.45
CA ILE A 79 3.22 -3.40 5.40
C ILE A 79 2.78 -4.83 5.68
N ASN A 80 2.68 -5.65 4.62
CA ASN A 80 2.20 -7.03 4.70
C ASN A 80 2.64 -7.82 3.48
N ALA A 81 2.60 -9.17 3.57
CA ALA A 81 2.65 -10.02 2.39
C ALA A 81 1.27 -10.64 2.14
N LEU A 82 0.80 -10.55 0.91
CA LEU A 82 -0.47 -11.11 0.45
C LEU A 82 -0.32 -12.60 0.21
N GLU A 83 0.71 -12.96 -0.55
CA GLU A 83 1.05 -14.35 -0.88
C GLU A 83 2.53 -14.60 -0.73
N VAL A 84 2.86 -15.85 -0.36
CA VAL A 84 4.24 -16.33 -0.27
C VAL A 84 4.34 -17.67 -0.96
N VAL A 85 5.31 -17.79 -1.86
CA VAL A 85 5.57 -18.97 -2.64
C VAL A 85 7.03 -19.38 -2.46
N ILE A 86 7.29 -20.68 -2.29
CA ILE A 86 8.64 -21.24 -2.30
C ILE A 86 8.95 -21.84 -3.65
N SER A 87 10.07 -21.44 -4.24
CA SER A 87 10.58 -21.96 -5.50
C SER A 87 11.74 -22.92 -5.22
N ARG A 88 11.55 -24.18 -5.58
CA ARG A 88 12.59 -25.23 -5.51
C ARG A 88 12.69 -25.92 -6.86
N SER A 89 13.87 -25.95 -7.48
CA SER A 89 14.09 -26.57 -8.79
C SER A 89 13.09 -26.14 -9.87
N ASN A 90 12.84 -24.83 -9.97
CA ASN A 90 11.86 -24.23 -10.90
C ASN A 90 10.39 -24.62 -10.65
N THR A 91 10.09 -25.23 -9.52
CA THR A 91 8.70 -25.54 -9.12
C THR A 91 8.28 -24.63 -8.01
N ASP A 92 7.25 -23.84 -8.27
CA ASP A 92 6.68 -22.87 -7.32
C ASP A 92 5.54 -23.54 -6.54
N VAL A 93 5.61 -23.47 -5.21
CA VAL A 93 4.59 -24.02 -4.30
C VAL A 93 4.17 -22.94 -3.32
N LYS A 94 2.88 -22.69 -3.24
CA LYS A 94 2.31 -21.73 -2.29
C LYS A 94 2.45 -22.22 -0.84
N LEU A 95 2.90 -21.35 0.06
CA LEU A 95 2.93 -21.61 1.48
C LEU A 95 1.58 -21.26 2.12
N THR A 96 1.23 -21.99 3.15
CA THR A 96 0.03 -21.69 3.96
C THR A 96 0.36 -20.63 5.00
N ARG A 97 -0.42 -19.56 5.00
CA ARG A 97 -0.30 -18.54 6.05
C ARG A 97 -0.97 -19.04 7.33
N ILE A 98 -0.26 -18.94 8.43
CA ILE A 98 -0.76 -19.24 9.78
C ILE A 98 -0.65 -17.99 10.67
N THR A 99 -1.47 -17.93 11.72
CA THR A 99 -1.39 -16.84 12.68
C THR A 99 -0.15 -16.97 13.57
N PRO A 100 0.34 -15.87 14.18
CA PRO A 100 1.45 -15.95 15.13
C PRO A 100 1.16 -16.86 16.32
N GLU A 101 -0.11 -16.97 16.75
CA GLU A 101 -0.55 -17.86 17.81
C GLU A 101 -0.44 -19.33 17.38
N GLU A 102 -0.93 -19.67 16.19
CA GLU A 102 -0.80 -21.03 15.63
C GLU A 102 0.67 -21.41 15.45
N TYR A 103 1.51 -20.48 15.00
CA TYR A 103 2.95 -20.70 14.91
C TYR A 103 3.56 -21.00 16.27
N MET A 104 3.10 -20.36 17.35
CA MET A 104 3.58 -20.63 18.71
C MET A 104 3.15 -22.01 19.21
N LEU A 105 2.02 -22.53 18.76
CA LEU A 105 1.49 -23.84 19.15
C LEU A 105 2.14 -25.03 18.42
N ILE A 106 2.99 -24.79 17.41
CA ILE A 106 3.70 -25.87 16.71
C ILE A 106 4.59 -26.64 17.70
N PRO A 107 4.35 -27.95 17.91
CA PRO A 107 5.10 -28.72 18.92
C PRO A 107 6.56 -28.93 18.56
N ALA A 108 6.85 -29.21 17.28
CA ALA A 108 8.18 -29.56 16.77
C ALA A 108 8.78 -28.39 15.97
N LYS A 109 9.08 -27.27 16.65
CA LYS A 109 9.65 -26.08 15.99
C LYS A 109 11.02 -26.29 15.36
N THR A 110 11.78 -27.26 15.84
CA THR A 110 13.13 -27.61 15.36
C THR A 110 13.12 -28.58 14.18
N GLN A 111 11.93 -28.99 13.71
CA GLN A 111 11.82 -29.86 12.54
C GLN A 111 12.39 -29.16 11.30
N THR A 112 13.33 -29.80 10.62
CA THR A 112 13.93 -29.35 9.38
C THR A 112 13.21 -29.94 8.18
N GLY A 113 13.15 -29.21 7.08
CA GLY A 113 12.54 -29.67 5.85
C GLY A 113 12.24 -28.53 4.87
N LYS A 114 11.47 -28.83 3.83
CA LYS A 114 10.95 -27.79 2.92
C LYS A 114 9.85 -26.99 3.64
N PRO A 115 10.00 -25.68 3.80
CA PRO A 115 8.95 -24.84 4.37
C PRO A 115 7.62 -24.99 3.63
N ASN A 116 6.52 -25.09 4.37
CA ASN A 116 5.17 -25.18 3.83
C ASN A 116 4.19 -24.20 4.51
N GLN A 117 4.60 -23.62 5.64
CA GLN A 117 3.83 -22.64 6.39
C GLN A 117 4.67 -21.41 6.66
N TYR A 118 3.99 -20.27 6.80
CA TYR A 118 4.64 -19.02 7.20
C TYR A 118 3.72 -18.19 8.06
N THR A 119 4.33 -17.35 8.87
CA THR A 119 3.64 -16.29 9.61
C THR A 119 4.35 -14.97 9.44
N ILE A 120 3.61 -13.87 9.53
CA ILE A 120 4.16 -12.52 9.50
C ILE A 120 3.80 -11.83 10.78
N ARG A 121 4.82 -11.36 11.47
CA ARG A 121 4.69 -10.50 12.64
C ARG A 121 5.00 -9.08 12.25
N ARG A 122 4.03 -8.18 12.39
CA ARG A 122 4.21 -6.76 12.11
C ARG A 122 4.92 -6.11 13.30
N GLY A 123 6.20 -5.83 13.12
CA GLY A 123 6.99 -5.04 14.05
C GLY A 123 6.70 -3.54 13.90
N ARG A 124 7.24 -2.73 14.81
CA ARG A 124 7.17 -1.27 14.70
C ARG A 124 8.02 -0.75 13.54
N ASP A 125 9.22 -1.28 13.40
CA ASP A 125 10.21 -0.80 12.44
C ASP A 125 10.23 -1.71 11.19
N ASN A 126 10.41 -3.02 11.38
CA ASN A 126 10.41 -4.00 10.30
C ASN A 126 9.43 -5.13 10.58
N PRO A 127 8.67 -5.58 9.60
CA PRO A 127 7.92 -6.83 9.72
C PRO A 127 8.88 -8.02 9.59
N THR A 128 8.62 -9.06 10.35
CA THR A 128 9.40 -10.31 10.34
C THR A 128 8.55 -11.44 9.79
N LEU A 129 9.08 -12.13 8.78
CA LEU A 129 8.50 -13.33 8.22
C LEU A 129 9.16 -14.54 8.86
N SER A 130 8.38 -15.44 9.44
CA SER A 130 8.88 -16.71 9.96
C SER A 130 8.30 -17.87 9.15
N VAL A 131 9.13 -18.87 8.87
CA VAL A 131 8.75 -20.06 8.09
C VAL A 131 8.87 -21.32 8.92
N TRP A 132 8.07 -22.31 8.60
CA TRP A 132 8.13 -23.65 9.19
C TRP A 132 7.77 -24.70 8.13
N PRO A 133 8.45 -25.88 8.13
CA PRO A 133 9.67 -26.30 8.88
C PRO A 133 10.89 -25.41 8.63
N ILE A 134 11.92 -25.60 9.44
CA ILE A 134 13.21 -24.92 9.27
C ILE A 134 13.81 -25.30 7.91
N PRO A 135 14.28 -24.35 7.10
CA PRO A 135 14.89 -24.64 5.81
C PRO A 135 16.06 -25.63 5.91
N GLU A 136 16.00 -26.70 5.16
CA GLU A 136 17.03 -27.75 5.10
C GLU A 136 18.18 -27.42 4.14
N ASN A 137 17.96 -26.49 3.22
CA ASN A 137 18.94 -26.07 2.24
C ASN A 137 18.91 -24.53 2.04
N SER A 138 19.93 -24.03 1.35
CA SER A 138 20.06 -22.61 0.99
C SER A 138 19.91 -22.36 -0.51
N THR A 139 19.25 -23.26 -1.22
CA THR A 139 18.97 -23.11 -2.68
C THR A 139 17.53 -22.73 -2.98
N ASP A 140 16.64 -22.88 -2.01
CA ASP A 140 15.24 -22.50 -2.14
C ASP A 140 15.10 -20.98 -2.10
N THR A 141 14.23 -20.44 -2.96
CA THR A 141 13.93 -19.01 -3.01
C THR A 141 12.49 -18.78 -2.56
N LEU A 142 12.26 -17.85 -1.66
CA LEU A 142 10.93 -17.32 -1.36
C LEU A 142 10.63 -16.17 -2.32
N LYS A 143 9.44 -16.21 -2.91
CA LYS A 143 8.84 -15.14 -3.68
C LYS A 143 7.62 -14.63 -2.90
N LEU A 144 7.55 -13.35 -2.67
CA LEU A 144 6.50 -12.71 -1.88
C LEU A 144 5.79 -11.67 -2.73
N GLU A 145 4.49 -11.65 -2.69
CA GLU A 145 3.71 -10.50 -3.11
C GLU A 145 3.47 -9.63 -1.89
N ILE A 146 4.12 -8.49 -1.83
CA ILE A 146 4.12 -7.58 -0.68
C ILE A 146 3.34 -6.31 -0.97
N VAL A 147 2.71 -5.77 0.07
CA VAL A 147 2.12 -4.43 0.06
C VAL A 147 3.14 -3.49 0.67
N LYS A 148 3.52 -2.46 -0.08
CA LYS A 148 4.46 -1.42 0.35
C LYS A 148 3.76 -0.18 0.86
N GLU A 149 4.45 0.52 1.73
CA GLU A 149 4.07 1.86 2.13
C GLU A 149 4.20 2.85 0.97
N LEU A 150 3.25 3.78 0.86
CA LEU A 150 3.35 4.88 -0.11
C LEU A 150 4.50 5.81 0.29
N GLN A 151 5.24 6.27 -0.71
CA GLN A 151 6.38 7.14 -0.49
C GLN A 151 5.95 8.51 0.04
N ASP A 152 6.73 9.03 0.96
CA ASP A 152 6.49 10.35 1.54
C ASP A 152 6.86 11.47 0.56
N ILE A 153 6.07 12.52 0.59
CA ILE A 153 6.38 13.77 -0.11
C ILE A 153 7.34 14.58 0.75
N ASN A 154 8.51 14.86 0.20
CA ASN A 154 9.52 15.68 0.84
C ASN A 154 9.44 17.16 0.40
N LYS A 155 10.50 17.95 0.63
CA LYS A 155 10.53 19.38 0.32
C LYS A 155 10.90 19.71 -1.14
N SER A 156 11.08 18.72 -2.03
CA SER A 156 11.42 18.98 -3.43
C SER A 156 10.20 19.52 -4.18
N ALA A 157 10.37 20.61 -4.90
CA ALA A 157 9.29 21.30 -5.61
C ALA A 157 8.74 20.50 -6.81
N THR A 158 9.57 19.68 -7.45
CA THR A 158 9.24 18.95 -8.69
C THR A 158 8.89 17.47 -8.43
N GLN A 159 8.43 17.14 -7.23
CA GLN A 159 8.09 15.79 -6.85
C GLN A 159 6.63 15.48 -7.18
N ASN A 160 6.40 14.29 -7.72
CA ASN A 160 5.05 13.74 -7.89
C ASN A 160 4.62 12.96 -6.64
N ALA A 161 3.31 12.89 -6.42
CA ALA A 161 2.76 11.97 -5.44
C ALA A 161 2.94 10.51 -5.88
N ASP A 162 3.18 9.62 -4.92
CA ASP A 162 3.21 8.16 -5.17
C ASP A 162 1.77 7.63 -5.31
N ALA A 163 1.10 8.10 -6.36
CA ALA A 163 -0.27 7.73 -6.70
C ALA A 163 -0.48 7.75 -8.22
N PRO A 164 -1.27 6.82 -8.77
CA PRO A 164 -1.60 6.81 -10.18
C PRO A 164 -2.39 8.06 -10.59
N LYS A 165 -2.30 8.43 -11.86
CA LYS A 165 -3.00 9.62 -12.41
C LYS A 165 -4.50 9.63 -12.14
N ARG A 166 -5.16 8.46 -12.09
CA ARG A 166 -6.58 8.33 -11.74
C ARG A 166 -6.93 8.81 -10.34
N PHE A 167 -5.94 8.89 -9.44
CA PHE A 167 -6.09 9.42 -8.08
C PHE A 167 -5.80 10.91 -7.95
N LEU A 168 -5.29 11.60 -8.98
CA LEU A 168 -5.00 13.04 -8.92
C LEU A 168 -6.22 13.88 -8.51
N PRO A 169 -7.43 13.64 -9.06
CA PRO A 169 -8.61 14.40 -8.61
C PRO A 169 -8.93 14.18 -7.12
N ALA A 170 -8.77 12.94 -6.62
CA ALA A 170 -8.98 12.65 -5.21
C ALA A 170 -7.91 13.29 -4.33
N LEU A 171 -6.66 13.34 -4.81
CA LEU A 171 -5.54 14.00 -4.13
C LEU A 171 -5.80 15.49 -3.96
N THR A 172 -6.22 16.17 -5.03
CA THR A 172 -6.50 17.61 -5.04
C THR A 172 -7.69 17.96 -4.16
N CYS A 173 -8.83 17.27 -4.33
CA CYS A 173 -10.02 17.48 -3.51
C CYS A 173 -9.77 17.17 -2.03
N GLY A 174 -9.04 16.08 -1.74
CA GLY A 174 -8.67 15.69 -0.39
C GLY A 174 -7.76 16.72 0.27
N LEU A 175 -6.74 17.21 -0.45
CA LEU A 175 -5.89 18.27 0.07
C LEU A 175 -6.67 19.55 0.37
N ALA A 176 -7.59 19.95 -0.53
CA ALA A 176 -8.45 21.09 -0.30
C ALA A 176 -9.28 20.92 0.99
N TYR A 177 -9.84 19.75 1.21
CA TYR A 177 -10.56 19.45 2.47
C TYR A 177 -9.63 19.56 3.69
N TYR A 178 -8.46 18.89 3.69
CA TYR A 178 -7.52 18.93 4.83
C TYR A 178 -6.97 20.33 5.11
N MET A 179 -6.74 21.13 4.08
CA MET A 179 -6.29 22.51 4.23
C MET A 179 -7.41 23.42 4.75
N SER A 180 -8.65 23.23 4.29
CA SER A 180 -9.79 24.03 4.70
C SER A 180 -10.05 23.97 6.20
N MET A 181 -9.85 22.80 6.82
CA MET A 181 -9.96 22.62 8.27
C MET A 181 -8.93 23.41 9.09
N LYS A 182 -7.83 23.85 8.46
CA LYS A 182 -6.77 24.63 9.11
C LYS A 182 -6.94 26.13 8.94
N ARG A 183 -7.90 26.57 8.12
CA ARG A 183 -8.14 27.99 7.81
C ARG A 183 -9.39 28.49 8.51
N PRO A 184 -9.25 29.36 9.51
CA PRO A 184 -10.39 29.81 10.35
C PRO A 184 -11.45 30.64 9.60
N LEU A 185 -11.10 31.17 8.42
CA LEU A 185 -12.02 32.01 7.62
C LEU A 185 -12.87 31.19 6.64
N VAL A 186 -12.69 29.90 6.55
CA VAL A 186 -13.48 29.03 5.66
C VAL A 186 -14.78 28.63 6.37
N PRO A 187 -15.96 28.91 5.78
CA PRO A 187 -17.24 28.53 6.38
C PRO A 187 -17.40 27.01 6.52
N ASP A 188 -18.03 26.56 7.60
CA ASP A 188 -18.28 25.12 7.85
C ASP A 188 -19.07 24.45 6.73
N THR A 189 -20.00 25.18 6.08
CA THR A 189 -20.74 24.69 4.91
C THR A 189 -19.82 24.35 3.75
N LYS A 190 -18.78 25.14 3.50
CA LYS A 190 -17.79 24.88 2.45
C LYS A 190 -16.90 23.71 2.82
N ILE A 191 -16.50 23.57 4.09
CA ILE A 191 -15.74 22.42 4.58
C ILE A 191 -16.53 21.12 4.37
N ALA A 192 -17.82 21.12 4.70
CA ALA A 192 -18.71 19.97 4.49
C ALA A 192 -18.85 19.60 3.01
N MET A 193 -18.98 20.60 2.13
CA MET A 193 -19.03 20.40 0.69
C MET A 193 -17.72 19.78 0.14
N LEU A 194 -16.58 20.33 0.56
CA LEU A 194 -15.26 19.80 0.17
C LEU A 194 -15.05 18.35 0.63
N LYS A 195 -15.50 18.02 1.85
CA LYS A 195 -15.48 16.65 2.38
C LYS A 195 -16.31 15.71 1.51
N THR A 196 -17.55 16.08 1.20
CA THR A 196 -18.45 15.25 0.37
C THR A 196 -17.85 15.01 -1.00
N ASN A 197 -17.35 16.08 -1.65
CA ASN A 197 -16.69 15.96 -2.96
C ASN A 197 -15.46 15.04 -2.90
N TYR A 198 -14.62 15.20 -1.87
CA TYR A 198 -13.45 14.31 -1.68
C TYR A 198 -13.86 12.84 -1.55
N GLU A 199 -14.83 12.52 -0.69
CA GLU A 199 -15.27 11.12 -0.48
C GLU A 199 -15.89 10.53 -1.75
N GLU A 200 -16.65 11.30 -2.53
CA GLU A 200 -17.21 10.85 -3.81
C GLU A 200 -16.12 10.56 -4.85
N VAL A 201 -15.15 11.48 -5.00
CA VAL A 201 -14.07 11.33 -5.98
C VAL A 201 -13.16 10.18 -5.60
N LEU A 202 -12.80 10.06 -4.31
CA LEU A 202 -12.00 8.97 -3.79
C LEU A 202 -12.74 7.63 -3.95
N GLY A 203 -14.04 7.58 -3.66
CA GLY A 203 -14.87 6.39 -3.85
C GLY A 203 -14.84 5.89 -5.29
N ARG A 204 -14.95 6.80 -6.27
CA ARG A 204 -14.84 6.45 -7.71
C ARG A 204 -13.45 5.93 -8.07
N ALA A 205 -12.39 6.55 -7.58
CA ALA A 205 -11.01 6.11 -7.83
C ALA A 205 -10.74 4.72 -7.23
N LEU A 206 -11.21 4.46 -6.00
CA LEU A 206 -11.10 3.15 -5.35
C LEU A 206 -11.95 2.06 -6.02
N GLN A 207 -13.08 2.43 -6.62
CA GLN A 207 -13.90 1.46 -7.37
C GLN A 207 -13.21 1.02 -8.66
N GLU A 208 -12.50 1.92 -9.32
CA GLU A 208 -11.73 1.61 -10.52
C GLU A 208 -10.45 0.82 -10.19
N ASP A 209 -9.86 1.02 -9.00
CA ASP A 209 -8.67 0.32 -8.51
C ASP A 209 -8.98 -1.06 -7.92
N ARG A 210 -9.99 -1.77 -8.41
CA ARG A 210 -10.32 -3.12 -7.96
C ARG A 210 -9.79 -4.18 -8.92
N GLU A 211 -9.42 -5.33 -8.36
CA GLU A 211 -9.14 -6.52 -9.15
C GLU A 211 -10.41 -6.91 -9.94
N THR A 212 -10.26 -7.04 -11.25
CA THR A 212 -11.38 -7.35 -12.16
C THR A 212 -11.46 -8.84 -12.51
N SER A 213 -10.54 -9.67 -12.03
CA SER A 213 -10.56 -11.11 -12.29
C SER A 213 -11.74 -11.78 -11.60
N SER A 214 -12.40 -12.71 -12.30
CA SER A 214 -13.50 -13.50 -11.73
C SER A 214 -12.97 -14.44 -10.66
N ILE A 215 -13.46 -14.31 -9.43
CA ILE A 215 -13.17 -15.25 -8.35
C ILE A 215 -14.13 -16.43 -8.46
N TYR A 216 -13.64 -17.57 -8.92
CA TYR A 216 -14.40 -18.83 -8.87
C TYR A 216 -14.14 -19.51 -7.52
N LEU A 217 -15.13 -19.47 -6.65
CA LEU A 217 -15.13 -20.25 -5.42
C LEU A 217 -15.55 -21.69 -5.73
N ILE A 218 -14.59 -22.59 -5.83
CA ILE A 218 -14.86 -24.03 -5.95
C ILE A 218 -14.92 -24.60 -4.52
N PRO A 219 -16.09 -25.10 -4.06
CA PRO A 219 -16.18 -25.76 -2.76
C PRO A 219 -15.27 -26.97 -2.74
N ARG A 220 -14.30 -27.01 -1.85
CA ARG A 220 -13.43 -28.19 -1.67
C ARG A 220 -14.23 -29.23 -0.86
N LEU A 221 -14.84 -30.17 -1.56
CA LEU A 221 -15.44 -31.34 -0.93
C LEU A 221 -14.30 -32.25 -0.43
N THR A 222 -14.02 -32.19 0.86
CA THR A 222 -13.18 -33.18 1.54
C THR A 222 -14.05 -34.40 1.80
N PHE A 223 -13.92 -35.43 0.97
CA PHE A 223 -14.45 -36.75 1.33
C PHE A 223 -13.51 -37.33 2.39
N TYR A 224 -13.97 -37.43 3.61
CA TYR A 224 -13.37 -38.30 4.62
C TYR A 224 -13.64 -39.75 4.18
N ASN A 225 -12.59 -40.45 3.78
CA ASN A 225 -12.55 -41.92 3.75
C ASN A 225 -11.89 -42.40 5.05
#